data_be32f667aa2ce5d1f5426a77806cf0ba
#
_entry.id   be32f667aa2ce5d1f5426a77806cf0ba
#
_cell.length_a   1.000
_cell.length_b   1.000
_cell.length_c   1.000
_cell.angle_alpha   90.00
_cell.angle_beta   90.00
_cell.angle_gamma   90.00
#
_symmetry.space_group_name_H-M   'P 1'
#
loop_
_entity.id
_entity.type
_entity.pdbx_description
1 polymer ?
#
loop_
_entity_poly.entity_id
_entity_poly.type
_entity_poly.pdbx_seq_one_letter_code
_entity_poly.pdbx_strand_id
1 'polypeptide(L)'
;MKIKSIKIEKLYGKYDFDWDLRSDINIIAGDNGSYKTTLLNIIASLCEPKSVPESYILKGATLVMTEDISVKFRSFRDSLLKLKKDAADDEMLTELVTKFQAEIDEKNEKNISDLTLNASVIAIKQGESKLSVGNFKKLRIFNKISTFDVPALKNEKSSVLDQQLEVLESEYAYYLSDLSKQLCDIIYQAGKVDMEDMKKIYAHNDMFIEIVNDAFKRTNKTVDTTKSKLQFKIGDELLESNKRLSSGEKQFIIVMLTILLQRNQESILIMDDPEISMHLDWQRNLINNILKLNPNCQIILATHSPGIIMDGWEQLVTNISDLISVND
;
A
#
# COMPACT_ATOMS: atom_id res chain seq x y z
N MET A 1 7.44 -8.85 -7.64
CA MET A 1 7.56 -7.61 -8.43
C MET A 1 7.74 -6.42 -7.48
N LYS A 2 8.76 -5.56 -7.70
CA LYS A 2 9.16 -4.45 -6.81
C LYS A 2 9.28 -3.15 -7.60
N ILE A 3 9.14 -2.01 -6.94
CA ILE A 3 9.32 -0.68 -7.55
C ILE A 3 10.81 -0.38 -7.62
N LYS A 4 11.27 0.07 -8.79
CA LYS A 4 12.66 0.53 -9.03
C LYS A 4 12.78 2.05 -8.91
N SER A 5 11.86 2.79 -9.53
CA SER A 5 11.89 4.25 -9.47
C SER A 5 10.51 4.86 -9.68
N ILE A 6 10.35 6.09 -9.22
CA ILE A 6 9.21 6.96 -9.46
C ILE A 6 9.69 8.33 -9.92
N LYS A 7 9.08 8.85 -11.00
CA LYS A 7 9.25 10.22 -11.46
C LYS A 7 7.89 10.89 -11.52
N ILE A 8 7.78 12.10 -10.98
CA ILE A 8 6.57 12.92 -11.02
C ILE A 8 6.94 14.25 -11.66
N GLU A 9 6.15 14.67 -12.64
CA GLU A 9 6.36 15.89 -13.41
C GLU A 9 5.37 16.97 -12.98
N LYS A 10 5.89 18.12 -12.59
CA LYS A 10 5.14 19.36 -12.28
C LYS A 10 3.97 19.17 -11.31
N LEU A 11 4.24 18.53 -10.17
CA LEU A 11 3.27 18.50 -9.07
C LEU A 11 2.98 19.94 -8.63
N TYR A 12 1.70 20.29 -8.58
CA TYR A 12 1.20 21.66 -8.35
C TYR A 12 1.82 22.70 -9.31
N GLY A 13 2.18 22.25 -10.53
CA GLY A 13 2.77 23.10 -11.56
C GLY A 13 4.25 23.45 -11.34
N LYS A 14 4.85 23.09 -10.23
CA LYS A 14 6.13 23.60 -9.77
C LYS A 14 7.18 22.52 -9.44
N TYR A 15 6.77 21.42 -8.83
CA TYR A 15 7.69 20.44 -8.24
C TYR A 15 7.83 19.20 -9.11
N ASP A 16 9.06 18.81 -9.41
CA ASP A 16 9.37 17.49 -9.97
C ASP A 16 9.98 16.61 -8.88
N PHE A 17 9.63 15.31 -8.90
CA PHE A 17 10.20 14.31 -8.02
C PHE A 17 10.91 13.24 -8.82
N ASP A 18 12.07 12.82 -8.35
CA ASP A 18 12.82 11.69 -8.90
C ASP A 18 13.36 10.86 -7.73
N TRP A 19 12.94 9.60 -7.64
CA TRP A 19 13.34 8.71 -6.57
C TRP A 19 13.63 7.31 -7.08
N ASP A 20 14.88 6.88 -6.92
CA ASP A 20 15.29 5.50 -7.11
C ASP A 20 15.11 4.73 -5.79
N LEU A 21 14.33 3.65 -5.84
CA LEU A 21 13.97 2.85 -4.68
C LEU A 21 14.84 1.60 -4.58
N ARG A 22 15.17 1.26 -3.34
CA ARG A 22 15.79 -0.01 -2.98
C ARG A 22 14.74 -1.13 -3.05
N SER A 23 15.20 -2.34 -3.28
CA SER A 23 14.32 -3.52 -3.37
C SER A 23 13.81 -4.03 -2.01
N ASP A 24 14.29 -3.47 -0.91
CA ASP A 24 14.02 -3.88 0.46
C ASP A 24 13.28 -2.79 1.26
N ILE A 25 13.99 -1.82 1.81
CA ILE A 25 13.46 -0.81 2.71
C ILE A 25 13.74 0.58 2.16
N ASN A 26 12.71 1.41 2.15
CA ASN A 26 12.75 2.80 1.72
C ASN A 26 12.02 3.65 2.75
N ILE A 27 12.72 4.53 3.43
CA ILE A 27 12.20 5.39 4.47
C ILE A 27 12.30 6.85 4.00
N ILE A 28 11.19 7.57 4.02
CA ILE A 28 11.15 8.99 3.73
C ILE A 28 10.97 9.75 5.04
N ALA A 29 11.86 10.69 5.30
CA ALA A 29 11.72 11.68 6.36
C ALA A 29 11.63 13.09 5.79
N GLY A 30 11.18 14.03 6.60
CA GLY A 30 11.07 15.46 6.25
C GLY A 30 9.98 16.14 7.05
N ASP A 31 9.90 17.47 6.97
CA ASP A 31 8.97 18.29 7.75
C ASP A 31 7.50 18.01 7.42
N ASN A 32 6.59 18.45 8.29
CA ASN A 32 5.16 18.42 8.00
C ASN A 32 4.85 19.30 6.78
N GLY A 33 4.00 18.80 5.88
CA GLY A 33 3.66 19.49 4.64
C GLY A 33 4.69 19.37 3.51
N SER A 34 5.74 18.56 3.67
CA SER A 34 6.79 18.35 2.66
C SER A 34 6.42 17.36 1.54
N TYR A 35 5.13 17.05 1.36
CA TYR A 35 4.60 16.18 0.29
C TYR A 35 4.86 14.67 0.45
N LYS A 36 5.30 14.16 1.62
CA LYS A 36 5.52 12.71 1.84
C LYS A 36 4.27 11.89 1.55
N THR A 37 3.16 12.23 2.22
CA THR A 37 1.85 11.59 2.01
C THR A 37 1.39 11.68 0.55
N THR A 38 1.62 12.83 -0.10
CA THR A 38 1.28 13.04 -1.52
C THR A 38 2.07 12.09 -2.41
N LEU A 39 3.37 11.98 -2.21
CA LEU A 39 4.24 11.07 -2.95
C LEU A 39 3.79 9.61 -2.77
N LEU A 40 3.56 9.16 -1.52
CA LEU A 40 3.10 7.81 -1.24
C LEU A 40 1.72 7.52 -1.87
N ASN A 41 0.81 8.49 -1.88
CA ASN A 41 -0.50 8.35 -2.50
C ASN A 41 -0.42 8.24 -4.02
N ILE A 42 0.47 8.99 -4.66
CA ILE A 42 0.70 8.88 -6.11
C ILE A 42 1.28 7.51 -6.44
N ILE A 43 2.29 7.04 -5.70
CA ILE A 43 2.86 5.69 -5.88
C ILE A 43 1.77 4.63 -5.74
N ALA A 44 0.95 4.71 -4.68
CA ALA A 44 -0.15 3.78 -4.43
C ALA A 44 -1.17 3.76 -5.58
N SER A 45 -1.54 4.95 -6.10
CA SER A 45 -2.47 5.07 -7.23
C SER A 45 -1.94 4.43 -8.51
N LEU A 46 -0.63 4.51 -8.75
CA LEU A 46 0.02 3.86 -9.89
C LEU A 46 0.16 2.34 -9.69
N CYS A 47 0.40 1.91 -8.45
CA CYS A 47 0.41 0.48 -8.12
C CYS A 47 -0.98 -0.14 -8.26
N GLU A 48 -2.04 0.55 -7.87
CA GLU A 48 -3.43 0.09 -8.05
C GLU A 48 -4.13 0.83 -9.17
N PRO A 49 -3.78 0.75 -10.45
CA PRO A 49 -4.20 1.71 -11.48
C PRO A 49 -5.62 2.25 -11.26
N LYS A 50 -5.72 3.18 -10.36
CA LYS A 50 -6.87 4.01 -10.05
C LYS A 50 -6.51 5.43 -10.48
N SER A 51 -7.49 6.27 -10.68
CA SER A 51 -7.22 7.69 -10.92
C SER A 51 -6.38 8.25 -9.77
N VAL A 52 -5.32 8.96 -10.09
CA VAL A 52 -4.60 9.77 -9.10
C VAL A 52 -5.61 10.76 -8.51
N PRO A 53 -5.67 10.97 -7.18
CA PRO A 53 -6.61 11.89 -6.58
C PRO A 53 -6.56 13.27 -7.23
N GLU A 54 -7.71 13.83 -7.54
CA GLU A 54 -7.88 15.12 -8.23
C GLU A 54 -7.24 16.30 -7.52
N SER A 55 -7.13 16.20 -6.19
CA SER A 55 -6.43 17.17 -5.36
C SER A 55 -4.94 17.29 -5.68
N TYR A 56 -4.37 16.30 -6.40
CA TYR A 56 -2.97 16.32 -6.81
C TYR A 56 -2.85 16.75 -8.27
N ILE A 57 -2.69 18.05 -8.48
CA ILE A 57 -2.46 18.62 -9.80
C ILE A 57 -1.04 18.27 -10.24
N LEU A 58 -0.89 17.39 -11.24
CA LEU A 58 0.40 17.03 -11.81
C LEU A 58 0.30 16.82 -13.32
N LYS A 59 1.40 17.08 -14.03
CA LYS A 59 1.50 16.87 -15.47
C LYS A 59 1.56 15.40 -15.82
N GLY A 60 2.36 14.66 -15.09
CA GLY A 60 2.51 13.22 -15.28
C GLY A 60 3.28 12.54 -14.18
N ALA A 61 3.20 11.21 -14.15
CA ALA A 61 4.01 10.36 -13.29
C ALA A 61 4.39 9.08 -14.01
N THR A 62 5.59 8.57 -13.73
CA THR A 62 6.09 7.32 -14.29
C THR A 62 6.64 6.46 -13.17
N LEU A 63 6.05 5.29 -12.96
CA LEU A 63 6.52 4.26 -12.04
C LEU A 63 7.20 3.16 -12.84
N VAL A 64 8.44 2.84 -12.51
CA VAL A 64 9.20 1.73 -13.10
C VAL A 64 9.31 0.62 -12.06
N MET A 65 9.04 -0.60 -12.49
CA MET A 65 9.09 -1.79 -11.63
C MET A 65 10.08 -2.83 -12.17
N THR A 66 10.30 -3.88 -11.42
CA THR A 66 11.02 -5.07 -11.92
C THR A 66 10.26 -5.70 -13.11
N GLU A 67 10.90 -6.62 -13.85
CA GLU A 67 10.32 -7.31 -15.02
C GLU A 67 9.93 -6.37 -16.17
N ASP A 68 10.68 -5.25 -16.30
CA ASP A 68 10.48 -4.21 -17.33
C ASP A 68 9.06 -3.64 -17.38
N ILE A 69 8.37 -3.61 -16.23
CA ILE A 69 7.04 -3.03 -16.14
C ILE A 69 7.15 -1.53 -15.86
N SER A 70 6.41 -0.76 -16.64
CA SER A 70 6.24 0.68 -16.43
C SER A 70 4.78 1.07 -16.39
N VAL A 71 4.42 1.90 -15.42
CA VAL A 71 3.08 2.50 -15.28
C VAL A 71 3.23 4.00 -15.47
N LYS A 72 2.60 4.54 -16.50
CA LYS A 72 2.65 5.98 -16.83
C LYS A 72 1.27 6.59 -16.69
N PHE A 73 1.22 7.64 -15.89
CA PHE A 73 0.08 8.53 -15.78
C PHE A 73 0.36 9.81 -16.56
N ARG A 74 -0.66 10.32 -17.27
CA ARG A 74 -0.64 11.65 -17.89
C ARG A 74 -1.98 12.34 -17.63
N SER A 75 -1.94 13.63 -17.33
CA SER A 75 -3.15 14.43 -17.27
C SER A 75 -3.81 14.49 -18.64
N PHE A 76 -5.13 14.59 -18.69
CA PHE A 76 -5.88 14.64 -19.94
C PHE A 76 -5.50 15.85 -20.81
N ARG A 77 -5.29 17.01 -20.16
CA ARG A 77 -4.87 18.25 -20.84
C ARG A 77 -3.56 18.05 -21.63
N ASP A 78 -2.57 17.41 -20.98
CA ASP A 78 -1.28 17.15 -21.63
C ASP A 78 -1.38 16.06 -22.71
N SER A 79 -2.30 15.10 -22.52
CA SER A 79 -2.58 14.08 -23.54
C SER A 79 -3.21 14.67 -24.80
N LEU A 80 -4.14 15.64 -24.66
CA LEU A 80 -4.72 16.37 -25.77
C LEU A 80 -3.69 17.25 -26.50
N LEU A 81 -2.81 17.94 -25.77
CA LEU A 81 -1.75 18.74 -26.37
C LEU A 81 -0.78 17.88 -27.17
N LYS A 82 -0.49 16.67 -26.70
CA LYS A 82 0.34 15.72 -27.45
C LYS A 82 -0.37 15.21 -28.70
N LEU A 83 -1.65 14.83 -28.59
CA LEU A 83 -2.47 14.45 -29.75
C LEU A 83 -2.54 15.56 -30.80
N LYS A 84 -2.66 16.82 -30.37
CA LYS A 84 -2.60 17.99 -31.26
C LYS A 84 -1.27 18.09 -32.01
N LYS A 85 -0.17 17.80 -31.33
CA LYS A 85 1.17 17.82 -31.94
C LYS A 85 1.40 16.65 -32.89
N ASP A 86 0.95 15.45 -32.48
CA ASP A 86 1.06 14.22 -33.27
C ASP A 86 0.06 14.21 -34.48
N ALA A 87 -1.01 15.02 -34.40
CA ALA A 87 -2.03 15.19 -35.45
C ALA A 87 -1.81 16.43 -36.35
N ALA A 88 -0.66 17.08 -36.20
CA ALA A 88 -0.39 18.33 -36.96
C ALA A 88 -0.45 18.15 -38.50
N ASP A 89 -0.29 16.93 -38.99
CA ASP A 89 -0.37 16.56 -40.40
C ASP A 89 -1.75 15.98 -40.81
N ASP A 90 -2.73 15.88 -39.85
CA ASP A 90 -4.08 15.35 -40.08
C ASP A 90 -5.12 16.41 -39.68
N GLU A 91 -5.69 17.05 -40.71
CA GLU A 91 -6.63 18.17 -40.56
C GLU A 91 -7.91 17.76 -39.81
N MET A 92 -8.39 16.53 -40.00
CA MET A 92 -9.60 16.01 -39.37
C MET A 92 -9.37 15.71 -37.87
N LEU A 93 -8.23 15.17 -37.53
CA LEU A 93 -7.79 14.91 -36.12
C LEU A 93 -7.55 16.24 -35.39
N THR A 94 -6.96 17.23 -36.07
CA THR A 94 -6.72 18.57 -35.52
C THR A 94 -8.03 19.29 -35.23
N GLU A 95 -9.03 19.18 -36.10
CA GLU A 95 -10.34 19.77 -35.89
C GLU A 95 -11.08 19.10 -34.71
N LEU A 96 -11.01 17.76 -34.59
CA LEU A 96 -11.64 17.00 -33.52
C LEU A 96 -11.02 17.35 -32.16
N VAL A 97 -9.70 17.40 -32.05
CA VAL A 97 -8.97 17.79 -30.84
C VAL A 97 -9.28 19.24 -30.45
N THR A 98 -9.44 20.14 -31.45
CA THR A 98 -9.77 21.56 -31.21
C THR A 98 -11.21 21.72 -30.70
N LYS A 99 -12.16 20.95 -31.24
CA LYS A 99 -13.56 20.93 -30.74
C LYS A 99 -13.62 20.40 -29.30
N PHE A 100 -12.92 19.30 -28.98
CA PHE A 100 -12.85 18.77 -27.62
C PHE A 100 -12.24 19.79 -26.66
N GLN A 101 -11.20 20.49 -27.07
CA GLN A 101 -10.57 21.53 -26.23
C GLN A 101 -11.56 22.68 -25.96
N ALA A 102 -12.27 23.14 -26.97
CA ALA A 102 -13.27 24.21 -26.85
C ALA A 102 -14.42 23.80 -25.90
N GLU A 103 -14.91 22.55 -25.98
CA GLU A 103 -15.93 22.03 -25.05
C GLU A 103 -15.44 21.97 -23.61
N ILE A 104 -14.16 21.63 -23.38
CA ILE A 104 -13.55 21.62 -22.05
C ILE A 104 -13.43 23.04 -21.51
N ASP A 105 -12.95 23.98 -22.32
CA ASP A 105 -12.76 25.37 -21.91
C ASP A 105 -14.12 26.04 -21.62
N GLU A 106 -15.16 25.79 -22.43
CA GLU A 106 -16.52 26.30 -22.20
C GLU A 106 -17.15 25.74 -20.90
N LYS A 107 -16.90 24.47 -20.56
CA LYS A 107 -17.37 23.84 -19.31
C LYS A 107 -16.63 24.38 -18.10
N ASN A 108 -15.33 24.67 -18.20
CA ASN A 108 -14.55 25.27 -17.14
C ASN A 108 -15.03 26.69 -16.79
N GLU A 109 -15.47 27.48 -17.77
CA GLU A 109 -16.03 28.83 -17.55
C GLU A 109 -17.38 28.81 -16.82
N LYS A 110 -18.14 27.71 -16.90
CA LYS A 110 -19.48 27.56 -16.29
C LYS A 110 -19.52 26.93 -14.92
N ASN A 111 -18.41 26.83 -14.19
CA ASN A 111 -18.34 26.20 -12.86
C ASN A 111 -18.86 24.75 -12.80
N ILE A 112 -18.77 24.02 -13.90
CA ILE A 112 -19.07 22.58 -13.91
C ILE A 112 -17.77 21.86 -13.54
N SER A 113 -17.46 21.86 -12.22
CA SER A 113 -16.21 21.34 -11.65
C SER A 113 -16.07 19.82 -11.70
N ASP A 114 -17.07 19.07 -12.14
CA ASP A 114 -17.14 17.65 -11.75
C ASP A 114 -16.96 16.61 -12.86
N LEU A 115 -16.84 16.96 -14.13
CA LEU A 115 -16.88 15.92 -15.16
C LEU A 115 -15.74 15.89 -16.19
N THR A 116 -14.96 16.94 -16.34
CA THR A 116 -14.01 17.04 -17.46
C THR A 116 -12.54 17.26 -17.10
N LEU A 117 -12.21 17.67 -15.90
CA LEU A 117 -10.82 17.83 -15.44
C LEU A 117 -10.16 16.48 -15.05
N ASN A 118 -10.93 15.42 -14.91
CA ASN A 118 -10.55 14.15 -14.31
C ASN A 118 -10.21 13.04 -15.29
N ALA A 119 -10.23 13.29 -16.57
CA ALA A 119 -9.77 12.31 -17.53
C ALA A 119 -8.24 12.22 -17.48
N SER A 120 -7.75 11.17 -16.88
CA SER A 120 -6.33 10.81 -16.90
C SER A 120 -6.13 9.55 -17.72
N VAL A 121 -5.01 9.45 -18.39
CA VAL A 121 -4.62 8.24 -19.12
C VAL A 121 -3.57 7.51 -18.31
N ILE A 122 -3.87 6.26 -17.93
CA ILE A 122 -2.89 5.35 -17.35
C ILE A 122 -2.51 4.32 -18.41
N ALA A 123 -1.25 4.29 -18.77
CA ALA A 123 -0.68 3.30 -19.68
C ALA A 123 0.25 2.37 -18.91
N ILE A 124 0.02 1.06 -19.03
CA ILE A 124 0.86 0.03 -18.43
C ILE A 124 1.54 -0.73 -19.56
N LYS A 125 2.86 -0.89 -19.45
CA LYS A 125 3.67 -1.65 -20.41
C LYS A 125 4.55 -2.64 -19.67
N GLN A 126 4.82 -3.76 -20.35
CA GLN A 126 5.88 -4.71 -20.01
C GLN A 126 6.80 -4.82 -21.23
N GLY A 127 8.02 -4.29 -21.13
CA GLY A 127 8.85 -4.02 -22.28
C GLY A 127 8.12 -3.08 -23.27
N GLU A 128 8.01 -3.52 -24.54
CA GLU A 128 7.29 -2.77 -25.57
C GLU A 128 5.78 -3.07 -25.63
N SER A 129 5.32 -4.12 -24.98
CA SER A 129 3.94 -4.58 -25.05
C SER A 129 3.03 -3.88 -24.05
N LYS A 130 1.78 -3.56 -24.47
CA LYS A 130 0.75 -3.04 -23.55
C LYS A 130 0.27 -4.15 -22.63
N LEU A 131 0.15 -3.84 -21.33
CA LEU A 131 -0.38 -4.72 -20.33
C LEU A 131 -1.75 -4.22 -19.85
N SER A 132 -2.74 -5.11 -19.78
CA SER A 132 -4.05 -4.74 -19.24
C SER A 132 -3.98 -4.55 -17.72
N VAL A 133 -4.84 -3.68 -17.17
CA VAL A 133 -4.97 -3.45 -15.72
C VAL A 133 -5.23 -4.76 -14.97
N GLY A 134 -6.06 -5.64 -15.52
CA GLY A 134 -6.37 -6.94 -14.90
C GLY A 134 -5.16 -7.86 -14.80
N ASN A 135 -4.35 -7.94 -15.86
CA ASN A 135 -3.12 -8.72 -15.86
C ASN A 135 -2.08 -8.12 -14.92
N PHE A 136 -1.91 -6.79 -14.95
CA PHE A 136 -1.01 -6.10 -14.02
C PHE A 136 -1.37 -6.37 -12.56
N LYS A 137 -2.65 -6.34 -12.19
CA LYS A 137 -3.11 -6.65 -10.82
C LYS A 137 -2.75 -8.07 -10.37
N LYS A 138 -2.72 -9.03 -11.29
CA LYS A 138 -2.36 -10.43 -10.99
C LYS A 138 -0.85 -10.63 -10.76
N LEU A 139 -0.01 -9.76 -11.26
CA LEU A 139 1.45 -9.89 -11.20
C LEU A 139 2.05 -9.42 -9.89
N ARG A 140 1.29 -8.77 -9.01
CA ARG A 140 1.82 -8.14 -7.81
C ARG A 140 0.91 -8.31 -6.59
N ILE A 141 1.54 -8.34 -5.43
CA ILE A 141 0.89 -8.14 -4.13
C ILE A 141 1.25 -6.74 -3.66
N PHE A 142 0.23 -5.91 -3.49
CA PHE A 142 0.38 -4.52 -3.08
C PHE A 142 -0.59 -4.22 -1.95
N ASN A 143 -0.08 -3.61 -0.88
CA ASN A 143 -0.87 -3.19 0.25
C ASN A 143 -0.49 -1.75 0.63
N LYS A 144 -1.51 -0.93 0.85
CA LYS A 144 -1.37 0.37 1.50
C LYS A 144 -2.14 0.35 2.80
N ILE A 145 -1.46 0.65 3.90
CA ILE A 145 -2.06 0.70 5.23
C ILE A 145 -2.32 2.15 5.59
N SER A 146 -3.59 2.46 5.90
CA SER A 146 -3.97 3.74 6.50
C SER A 146 -3.72 3.70 7.99
N THR A 147 -3.21 4.79 8.53
CA THR A 147 -2.81 4.89 9.94
C THR A 147 -3.79 5.70 10.79
N PHE A 148 -4.75 6.35 10.15
CA PHE A 148 -5.72 7.20 10.87
C PHE A 148 -6.96 6.42 11.26
N ASP A 149 -7.23 6.35 12.57
CA ASP A 149 -8.48 5.79 13.11
C ASP A 149 -9.55 6.89 13.14
N VAL A 150 -10.27 7.00 12.04
CA VAL A 150 -11.39 7.96 11.90
C VAL A 150 -12.71 7.19 11.76
N PRO A 151 -13.84 7.81 12.16
CA PRO A 151 -15.17 7.21 11.89
C PRO A 151 -15.32 6.94 10.39
N ALA A 152 -15.78 5.75 10.04
CA ALA A 152 -15.94 5.33 8.65
C ALA A 152 -16.95 6.20 7.88
N LEU A 153 -18.07 6.56 8.53
CA LEU A 153 -19.04 7.55 8.08
C LEU A 153 -19.57 8.33 9.28
N LYS A 154 -20.10 9.54 9.09
CA LYS A 154 -20.55 10.45 10.16
C LYS A 154 -21.55 9.85 11.16
N ASN A 155 -22.21 8.72 10.84
CA ASN A 155 -23.22 8.05 11.67
C ASN A 155 -22.87 6.59 12.00
N GLU A 156 -21.70 6.07 11.64
CA GLU A 156 -21.30 4.70 11.94
C GLU A 156 -20.58 4.60 13.28
N LYS A 157 -20.91 3.54 14.04
CA LYS A 157 -20.22 3.18 15.29
C LYS A 157 -18.87 2.49 15.07
N SER A 158 -18.50 2.22 13.82
CA SER A 158 -17.31 1.50 13.39
C SER A 158 -16.28 2.46 12.81
N SER A 159 -15.04 2.33 13.21
CA SER A 159 -13.92 3.10 12.65
C SER A 159 -13.37 2.47 11.36
N VAL A 160 -12.54 3.22 10.63
CA VAL A 160 -11.84 2.71 9.44
C VAL A 160 -10.96 1.52 9.81
N LEU A 161 -10.27 1.58 10.96
CA LEU A 161 -9.46 0.46 11.45
C LEU A 161 -10.31 -0.76 11.80
N ASP A 162 -11.51 -0.58 12.36
CA ASP A 162 -12.43 -1.68 12.65
C ASP A 162 -12.85 -2.41 11.37
N GLN A 163 -13.21 -1.66 10.33
CA GLN A 163 -13.61 -2.24 9.04
C GLN A 163 -12.44 -2.97 8.36
N GLN A 164 -11.26 -2.38 8.39
CA GLN A 164 -10.07 -2.99 7.84
C GLN A 164 -9.69 -4.27 8.59
N LEU A 165 -9.80 -4.26 9.91
CA LEU A 165 -9.56 -5.42 10.75
C LEU A 165 -10.56 -6.55 10.47
N GLU A 166 -11.86 -6.26 10.33
CA GLU A 166 -12.89 -7.26 9.99
C GLU A 166 -12.60 -7.97 8.65
N VAL A 167 -12.14 -7.23 7.65
CA VAL A 167 -11.74 -7.83 6.36
C VAL A 167 -10.56 -8.77 6.56
N LEU A 168 -9.51 -8.32 7.23
CA LEU A 168 -8.31 -9.11 7.48
C LEU A 168 -8.57 -10.33 8.38
N GLU A 169 -9.48 -10.24 9.36
CA GLU A 169 -9.92 -11.37 10.18
C GLU A 169 -10.60 -12.45 9.33
N SER A 170 -11.41 -12.04 8.35
CA SER A 170 -12.04 -12.96 7.41
C SER A 170 -11.00 -13.64 6.52
N GLU A 171 -10.05 -12.90 5.99
CA GLU A 171 -8.94 -13.45 5.19
C GLU A 171 -8.04 -14.39 6.02
N TYR A 172 -7.80 -14.06 7.29
CA TYR A 172 -7.06 -14.92 8.21
C TYR A 172 -7.79 -16.24 8.48
N ALA A 173 -9.12 -16.23 8.63
CA ALA A 173 -9.89 -17.46 8.77
C ALA A 173 -9.77 -18.37 7.53
N TYR A 174 -9.77 -17.79 6.31
CA TYR A 174 -9.49 -18.53 5.08
C TYR A 174 -8.05 -19.05 5.05
N TYR A 175 -7.08 -18.27 5.50
CA TYR A 175 -5.69 -18.70 5.61
C TYR A 175 -5.55 -19.92 6.54
N LEU A 176 -6.17 -19.91 7.72
CA LEU A 176 -6.17 -21.04 8.65
C LEU A 176 -6.86 -22.28 8.06
N SER A 177 -7.98 -22.09 7.35
CA SER A 177 -8.66 -23.17 6.63
C SER A 177 -7.77 -23.81 5.56
N ASP A 178 -6.98 -23.01 4.84
CA ASP A 178 -6.04 -23.48 3.84
C ASP A 178 -4.89 -24.29 4.45
N LEU A 179 -4.34 -23.86 5.61
CA LEU A 179 -3.36 -24.65 6.36
C LEU A 179 -3.93 -26.00 6.80
N SER A 180 -5.17 -26.02 7.30
CA SER A 180 -5.86 -27.24 7.70
C SER A 180 -6.08 -28.18 6.49
N LYS A 181 -6.41 -27.63 5.33
CA LYS A 181 -6.54 -28.38 4.08
C LYS A 181 -5.20 -29.04 3.68
N GLN A 182 -4.08 -28.30 3.78
CA GLN A 182 -2.76 -28.85 3.49
C GLN A 182 -2.44 -30.06 4.38
N LEU A 183 -2.81 -30.03 5.68
CA LEU A 183 -2.70 -31.20 6.56
C LEU A 183 -3.56 -32.37 6.09
N CYS A 184 -4.81 -32.11 5.72
CA CYS A 184 -5.71 -33.17 5.19
C CYS A 184 -5.13 -33.79 3.93
N ASP A 185 -4.56 -33.00 3.02
CA ASP A 185 -3.96 -33.49 1.78
C ASP A 185 -2.75 -34.41 2.07
N ILE A 186 -1.92 -34.08 3.07
CA ILE A 186 -0.81 -34.94 3.51
C ILE A 186 -1.34 -36.28 4.09
N ILE A 187 -2.36 -36.22 4.95
CA ILE A 187 -2.99 -37.42 5.52
C ILE A 187 -3.56 -38.32 4.40
N TYR A 188 -4.21 -37.69 3.41
CA TYR A 188 -4.79 -38.43 2.30
C TYR A 188 -3.72 -39.10 1.44
N GLN A 189 -2.58 -38.44 1.20
CA GLN A 189 -1.51 -38.96 0.35
C GLN A 189 -0.59 -39.95 1.08
N ALA A 190 -0.21 -39.67 2.33
CA ALA A 190 0.77 -40.42 3.10
C ALA A 190 0.14 -41.35 4.16
N GLY A 191 -1.17 -41.26 4.37
CA GLY A 191 -1.89 -42.04 5.37
C GLY A 191 -1.67 -41.58 6.82
N LYS A 192 -0.76 -40.64 7.07
CA LYS A 192 -0.45 -40.09 8.40
C LYS A 192 0.16 -38.71 8.25
N VAL A 193 0.11 -37.94 9.31
CA VAL A 193 0.85 -36.69 9.47
C VAL A 193 1.74 -36.81 10.70
N ASP A 194 2.94 -36.36 10.64
CA ASP A 194 3.82 -36.28 11.81
C ASP A 194 3.88 -34.87 12.39
N MET A 195 4.52 -34.75 13.56
CA MET A 195 4.67 -33.46 14.26
C MET A 195 5.56 -32.49 13.50
N GLU A 196 6.47 -32.97 12.65
CA GLU A 196 7.34 -32.12 11.85
C GLU A 196 6.59 -31.49 10.69
N ASP A 197 5.73 -32.24 10.01
CA ASP A 197 4.85 -31.74 8.96
C ASP A 197 3.90 -30.66 9.50
N MET A 198 3.29 -30.91 10.67
CA MET A 198 2.44 -29.91 11.35
C MET A 198 3.22 -28.63 11.64
N LYS A 199 4.41 -28.74 12.24
CA LYS A 199 5.25 -27.58 12.55
C LYS A 199 5.63 -26.80 11.30
N LYS A 200 5.96 -27.46 10.19
CA LYS A 200 6.29 -26.79 8.92
C LYS A 200 5.11 -25.99 8.36
N ILE A 201 3.91 -26.59 8.36
CA ILE A 201 2.69 -25.94 7.81
C ILE A 201 2.31 -24.74 8.65
N TYR A 202 2.36 -24.83 9.98
CA TYR A 202 1.95 -23.75 10.87
C TYR A 202 3.06 -22.77 11.23
N ALA A 203 4.33 -23.03 10.88
CA ALA A 203 5.49 -22.21 11.28
C ALA A 203 5.30 -20.70 11.04
N HIS A 204 4.73 -20.32 9.90
CA HIS A 204 4.51 -18.91 9.58
C HIS A 204 3.39 -18.30 10.43
N ASN A 205 2.33 -19.05 10.70
CA ASN A 205 1.27 -18.66 11.62
C ASN A 205 1.77 -18.54 13.06
N ASP A 206 2.56 -19.52 13.51
CA ASP A 206 3.11 -19.53 14.87
C ASP A 206 4.04 -18.32 15.09
N MET A 207 4.83 -17.96 14.08
CA MET A 207 5.67 -16.76 14.11
C MET A 207 4.83 -15.48 14.24
N PHE A 208 3.73 -15.37 13.53
CA PHE A 208 2.77 -14.25 13.66
C PHE A 208 2.22 -14.19 15.09
N ILE A 209 1.77 -15.33 15.64
CA ILE A 209 1.21 -15.42 16.99
C ILE A 209 2.28 -15.01 18.03
N GLU A 210 3.52 -15.47 17.87
CA GLU A 210 4.64 -15.09 18.74
C GLU A 210 4.88 -13.58 18.75
N ILE A 211 4.97 -12.96 17.57
CA ILE A 211 5.17 -11.51 17.43
C ILE A 211 4.04 -10.72 18.10
N VAL A 212 2.79 -11.13 17.88
CA VAL A 212 1.62 -10.45 18.45
C VAL A 212 1.57 -10.61 19.97
N ASN A 213 1.79 -11.82 20.48
CA ASN A 213 1.78 -12.10 21.92
C ASN A 213 2.90 -11.35 22.65
N ASP A 214 4.09 -11.26 22.05
CA ASP A 214 5.21 -10.49 22.61
C ASP A 214 4.87 -8.98 22.65
N ALA A 215 4.34 -8.44 21.56
CA ALA A 215 3.90 -7.04 21.52
C ALA A 215 2.84 -6.73 22.59
N PHE A 216 1.89 -7.63 22.81
CA PHE A 216 0.75 -7.42 23.73
C PHE A 216 1.01 -7.88 25.17
N LYS A 217 2.21 -8.35 25.47
CA LYS A 217 2.58 -8.83 26.82
C LYS A 217 2.28 -7.83 27.94
N ARG A 218 2.49 -6.51 27.68
CA ARG A 218 2.22 -5.45 28.67
C ARG A 218 0.74 -5.27 28.98
N THR A 219 -0.15 -5.60 28.05
CA THR A 219 -1.61 -5.51 28.25
C THR A 219 -2.23 -6.86 28.62
N ASN A 220 -1.40 -7.87 28.88
CA ASN A 220 -1.80 -9.23 29.24
C ASN A 220 -2.80 -9.85 28.25
N LYS A 221 -2.64 -9.50 26.94
CA LYS A 221 -3.43 -10.05 25.85
C LYS A 221 -2.65 -11.08 25.08
N THR A 222 -3.32 -12.17 24.71
CA THR A 222 -2.75 -13.25 23.90
C THR A 222 -3.75 -13.68 22.82
N VAL A 223 -3.23 -14.20 21.72
CA VAL A 223 -4.05 -14.79 20.66
C VAL A 223 -4.63 -16.11 21.13
N ASP A 224 -5.94 -16.33 21.00
CA ASP A 224 -6.58 -17.61 21.26
C ASP A 224 -6.40 -18.56 20.07
N THR A 225 -5.47 -19.49 20.18
CA THR A 225 -5.15 -20.48 19.15
C THR A 225 -6.18 -21.61 19.04
N THR A 226 -7.18 -21.66 19.93
CA THR A 226 -8.23 -22.69 19.87
C THR A 226 -9.36 -22.36 18.90
N LYS A 227 -9.35 -21.17 18.33
CA LYS A 227 -10.39 -20.67 17.42
C LYS A 227 -9.92 -20.70 15.97
N SER A 228 -10.87 -20.89 15.07
CA SER A 228 -10.67 -20.80 13.63
C SER A 228 -10.67 -19.38 13.07
N LYS A 229 -10.64 -18.38 13.95
CA LYS A 229 -10.60 -16.94 13.63
C LYS A 229 -9.69 -16.23 14.62
N LEU A 230 -9.19 -15.05 14.25
CA LEU A 230 -8.42 -14.23 15.17
C LEU A 230 -9.29 -13.78 16.35
N GLN A 231 -8.89 -14.15 17.54
CA GLN A 231 -9.53 -13.76 18.78
C GLN A 231 -8.50 -13.65 19.89
N PHE A 232 -8.73 -12.76 20.85
CA PHE A 232 -7.79 -12.50 21.94
C PHE A 232 -8.38 -12.93 23.27
N LYS A 233 -7.49 -13.28 24.21
CA LYS A 233 -7.77 -13.47 25.63
C LYS A 233 -7.06 -12.37 26.43
N ILE A 234 -7.64 -11.99 27.57
CA ILE A 234 -7.00 -11.18 28.61
C ILE A 234 -6.87 -12.09 29.84
N GLY A 235 -5.66 -12.58 30.11
CA GLY A 235 -5.52 -13.70 31.03
C GLY A 235 -6.26 -14.92 30.50
N ASP A 236 -7.20 -15.44 31.30
CA ASP A 236 -8.05 -16.59 30.94
C ASP A 236 -9.38 -16.20 30.29
N GLU A 237 -9.74 -14.92 30.31
CA GLU A 237 -11.02 -14.44 29.79
C GLU A 237 -10.94 -14.10 28.31
N LEU A 238 -11.93 -14.58 27.55
CA LEU A 238 -12.06 -14.30 26.13
C LEU A 238 -12.50 -12.85 25.92
N LEU A 239 -11.78 -12.12 25.05
CA LEU A 239 -12.22 -10.80 24.64
C LEU A 239 -13.45 -10.94 23.72
N GLU A 240 -14.56 -10.33 24.09
CA GLU A 240 -15.84 -10.47 23.36
C GLU A 240 -15.76 -10.03 21.89
N SER A 241 -14.92 -9.01 21.61
CA SER A 241 -14.74 -8.48 20.26
C SER A 241 -13.37 -7.82 20.13
N ASN A 242 -12.70 -8.06 19.00
CA ASN A 242 -11.45 -7.39 18.66
C ASN A 242 -11.61 -5.87 18.46
N LYS A 243 -12.86 -5.37 18.30
CA LYS A 243 -13.16 -3.93 18.31
C LYS A 243 -12.82 -3.26 19.65
N ARG A 244 -12.67 -4.03 20.72
CA ARG A 244 -12.21 -3.55 22.05
C ARG A 244 -10.68 -3.37 22.16
N LEU A 245 -9.92 -3.70 21.14
CA LEU A 245 -8.51 -3.35 21.06
C LEU A 245 -8.36 -1.83 20.96
N SER A 246 -7.28 -1.29 21.53
CA SER A 246 -6.92 0.12 21.33
C SER A 246 -6.57 0.40 19.87
N SER A 247 -6.61 1.66 19.44
CA SER A 247 -6.25 2.04 18.06
C SER A 247 -4.84 1.57 17.68
N GLY A 248 -3.87 1.70 18.59
CA GLY A 248 -2.51 1.21 18.36
C GLY A 248 -2.41 -0.31 18.24
N GLU A 249 -3.17 -1.07 19.08
CA GLU A 249 -3.24 -2.52 18.98
C GLU A 249 -3.88 -2.97 17.66
N LYS A 250 -4.98 -2.33 17.25
CA LYS A 250 -5.62 -2.59 15.94
C LYS A 250 -4.66 -2.33 14.80
N GLN A 251 -3.98 -1.20 14.81
CA GLN A 251 -3.02 -0.83 13.77
C GLN A 251 -1.87 -1.83 13.70
N PHE A 252 -1.29 -2.23 14.83
CA PHE A 252 -0.24 -3.24 14.89
C PHE A 252 -0.71 -4.57 14.29
N ILE A 253 -1.91 -5.06 14.68
CA ILE A 253 -2.50 -6.28 14.14
C ILE A 253 -2.76 -6.16 12.64
N ILE A 254 -3.28 -5.04 12.17
CA ILE A 254 -3.53 -4.80 10.74
C ILE A 254 -2.24 -4.94 9.94
N VAL A 255 -1.13 -4.34 10.42
CA VAL A 255 0.18 -4.48 9.74
C VAL A 255 0.61 -5.94 9.73
N MET A 256 0.66 -6.61 10.90
CA MET A 256 1.15 -7.98 11.00
C MET A 256 0.30 -8.98 10.22
N LEU A 257 -1.05 -8.87 10.26
CA LEU A 257 -1.94 -9.69 9.45
C LEU A 257 -1.75 -9.47 7.95
N THR A 258 -1.64 -8.22 7.53
CA THR A 258 -1.40 -7.89 6.12
C THR A 258 -0.15 -8.60 5.61
N ILE A 259 0.92 -8.61 6.40
CA ILE A 259 2.20 -9.25 6.04
C ILE A 259 2.08 -10.78 6.06
N LEU A 260 1.46 -11.36 7.08
CA LEU A 260 1.21 -12.80 7.15
C LEU A 260 0.47 -13.31 5.90
N LEU A 261 -0.58 -12.59 5.50
CA LEU A 261 -1.44 -12.94 4.37
C LEU A 261 -0.75 -12.81 3.00
N GLN A 262 0.41 -12.14 2.92
CA GLN A 262 1.28 -12.14 1.74
C GLN A 262 2.02 -13.48 1.53
N ARG A 263 2.03 -14.38 2.52
CA ARG A 263 2.56 -15.76 2.42
C ARG A 263 4.00 -15.83 1.89
N ASN A 264 4.88 -14.96 2.39
CA ASN A 264 6.28 -14.86 1.96
C ASN A 264 6.49 -14.55 0.47
N GLN A 265 5.46 -14.09 -0.22
CA GLN A 265 5.59 -13.71 -1.63
C GLN A 265 6.22 -12.32 -1.77
N GLU A 266 6.81 -12.06 -2.93
CA GLU A 266 7.24 -10.72 -3.28
C GLU A 266 6.06 -9.76 -3.24
N SER A 267 6.18 -8.70 -2.45
CA SER A 267 5.10 -7.76 -2.19
C SER A 267 5.63 -6.34 -2.00
N ILE A 268 4.73 -5.37 -2.09
CA ILE A 268 5.00 -3.97 -1.84
C ILE A 268 4.07 -3.52 -0.72
N LEU A 269 4.65 -2.95 0.34
CA LEU A 269 3.93 -2.36 1.45
C LEU A 269 4.20 -0.87 1.53
N ILE A 270 3.15 -0.05 1.46
CA ILE A 270 3.23 1.40 1.69
C ILE A 270 2.58 1.73 3.02
N MET A 271 3.30 2.50 3.85
CA MET A 271 2.81 3.01 5.12
C MET A 271 3.11 4.50 5.25
N ASP A 272 2.13 5.25 5.72
CA ASP A 272 2.24 6.69 5.98
C ASP A 272 2.05 6.95 7.47
N ASP A 273 3.08 7.49 8.13
CA ASP A 273 3.14 7.72 9.58
C ASP A 273 2.66 6.51 10.43
N PRO A 274 3.24 5.30 10.24
CA PRO A 274 2.76 4.08 10.92
C PRO A 274 2.91 4.14 12.45
N GLU A 275 3.69 5.07 12.97
CA GLU A 275 3.89 5.31 14.39
C GLU A 275 2.68 5.87 15.13
N ILE A 276 1.72 6.47 14.43
CA ILE A 276 0.55 7.09 15.05
C ILE A 276 -0.18 6.05 15.88
N SER A 277 -0.38 6.36 17.17
CA SER A 277 -0.99 5.48 18.18
C SER A 277 -0.20 4.23 18.56
N MET A 278 0.96 3.93 17.95
CA MET A 278 1.78 2.79 18.32
C MET A 278 2.70 3.10 19.53
N HIS A 279 2.83 2.13 20.42
CA HIS A 279 3.82 2.20 21.51
C HIS A 279 5.26 2.21 20.96
N LEU A 280 6.17 2.92 21.64
CA LEU A 280 7.56 3.10 21.17
C LEU A 280 8.28 1.78 20.91
N ASP A 281 8.07 0.74 21.74
CA ASP A 281 8.69 -0.57 21.54
C ASP A 281 8.18 -1.26 20.27
N TRP A 282 6.92 -1.03 19.89
CA TRP A 282 6.37 -1.55 18.65
C TRP A 282 6.93 -0.82 17.43
N GLN A 283 7.13 0.51 17.55
CA GLN A 283 7.76 1.32 16.51
C GLN A 283 9.18 0.83 16.22
N ARG A 284 10.00 0.58 17.25
CA ARG A 284 11.37 0.09 17.12
C ARG A 284 11.46 -1.27 16.43
N ASN A 285 10.51 -2.15 16.69
CA ASN A 285 10.50 -3.48 16.13
C ASN A 285 9.66 -3.63 14.85
N LEU A 286 9.02 -2.57 14.37
CA LEU A 286 8.05 -2.64 13.28
C LEU A 286 8.66 -3.24 12.01
N ILE A 287 9.74 -2.67 11.53
CA ILE A 287 10.41 -3.11 10.29
C ILE A 287 10.96 -4.54 10.47
N ASN A 288 11.59 -4.83 11.60
CA ASN A 288 12.12 -6.17 11.90
C ASN A 288 11.02 -7.23 11.91
N ASN A 289 9.86 -6.94 12.52
CA ASN A 289 8.72 -7.84 12.55
C ASN A 289 8.12 -8.07 11.15
N ILE A 290 8.04 -7.03 10.32
CA ILE A 290 7.60 -7.15 8.93
C ILE A 290 8.54 -8.06 8.15
N LEU A 291 9.85 -7.84 8.24
CA LEU A 291 10.85 -8.65 7.54
C LEU A 291 10.94 -10.09 8.08
N LYS A 292 10.71 -10.30 9.38
CA LYS A 292 10.63 -11.63 9.98
C LYS A 292 9.46 -12.43 9.39
N LEU A 293 8.29 -11.78 9.19
CA LEU A 293 7.11 -12.41 8.59
C LEU A 293 7.21 -12.53 7.07
N ASN A 294 7.79 -11.54 6.37
CA ASN A 294 7.98 -11.60 4.92
C ASN A 294 9.27 -10.89 4.50
N PRO A 295 10.38 -11.61 4.38
CA PRO A 295 11.66 -11.05 3.94
C PRO A 295 11.65 -10.57 2.47
N ASN A 296 10.65 -10.94 1.69
CA ASN A 296 10.51 -10.55 0.29
C ASN A 296 9.67 -9.28 0.10
N CYS A 297 9.19 -8.68 1.20
CA CYS A 297 8.40 -7.45 1.18
C CYS A 297 9.30 -6.23 0.89
N GLN A 298 8.96 -5.42 -0.10
CA GLN A 298 9.51 -4.08 -0.28
C GLN A 298 8.71 -3.11 0.58
N ILE A 299 9.36 -2.50 1.55
CA ILE A 299 8.77 -1.54 2.47
C ILE A 299 9.04 -0.12 1.96
N ILE A 300 8.00 0.68 1.85
CA ILE A 300 8.07 2.11 1.52
C ILE A 300 7.27 2.83 2.58
N LEU A 301 7.93 3.57 3.44
CA LEU A 301 7.27 4.25 4.54
C LEU A 301 7.70 5.72 4.67
N ALA A 302 6.74 6.58 5.01
CA ALA A 302 7.01 7.92 5.50
C ALA A 302 6.84 7.93 7.01
N THR A 303 7.76 8.59 7.71
CA THR A 303 7.71 8.67 9.17
C THR A 303 8.38 9.94 9.69
N HIS A 304 7.88 10.38 10.84
CA HIS A 304 8.51 11.40 11.69
C HIS A 304 9.11 10.79 12.96
N SER A 305 8.94 9.49 13.17
CA SER A 305 9.34 8.84 14.42
C SER A 305 10.81 8.44 14.42
N PRO A 306 11.62 8.99 15.33
CA PRO A 306 12.95 8.44 15.59
C PRO A 306 12.91 6.96 16.02
N GLY A 307 11.80 6.53 16.66
CA GLY A 307 11.64 5.16 17.11
C GLY A 307 11.63 4.12 15.98
N ILE A 308 11.13 4.49 14.79
CA ILE A 308 11.17 3.61 13.60
C ILE A 308 12.55 3.63 12.94
N ILE A 309 13.18 4.80 12.92
CA ILE A 309 14.46 5.03 12.21
C ILE A 309 15.64 4.47 12.99
N MET A 310 15.65 4.63 14.31
CA MET A 310 16.68 4.11 15.20
C MET A 310 16.76 2.57 15.11
N ASP A 311 17.87 2.00 15.56
CA ASP A 311 18.15 0.57 15.52
C ASP A 311 18.58 0.01 14.15
N GLY A 312 19.30 0.85 13.36
CA GLY A 312 20.03 0.39 12.16
C GLY A 312 19.40 0.79 10.82
N TRP A 313 18.37 1.63 10.83
CA TRP A 313 17.69 2.07 9.60
C TRP A 313 18.07 3.50 9.18
N GLU A 314 18.89 4.22 9.95
CA GLU A 314 19.27 5.62 9.71
C GLU A 314 19.87 5.83 8.32
N GLN A 315 20.66 4.88 7.84
CA GLN A 315 21.31 4.94 6.53
C GLN A 315 20.35 4.73 5.35
N LEU A 316 19.12 4.26 5.63
CA LEU A 316 18.09 4.01 4.62
C LEU A 316 17.08 5.15 4.54
N VAL A 317 17.27 6.20 5.33
CA VAL A 317 16.41 7.39 5.32
C VAL A 317 16.80 8.31 4.18
N THR A 318 15.83 8.64 3.34
CA THR A 318 15.94 9.67 2.32
C THR A 318 15.17 10.90 2.77
N ASN A 319 15.81 12.05 2.77
CA ASN A 319 15.08 13.30 3.02
C ASN A 319 14.24 13.63 1.78
N ILE A 320 12.95 13.91 1.98
CA ILE A 320 12.04 14.25 0.87
C ILE A 320 12.55 15.45 0.06
N SER A 321 13.25 16.41 0.69
CA SER A 321 13.82 17.57 0.00
C SER A 321 14.88 17.19 -1.05
N ASP A 322 15.56 16.06 -0.87
CA ASP A 322 16.59 15.59 -1.79
C ASP A 322 15.99 14.97 -3.08
N LEU A 323 14.70 14.66 -3.03
CA LEU A 323 13.93 14.08 -4.14
C LEU A 323 13.24 15.14 -5.00
N ILE A 324 13.19 16.40 -4.52
CA ILE A 324 12.40 17.47 -5.13
C ILE A 324 13.32 18.41 -5.88
N SER A 325 12.97 18.69 -7.13
CA SER A 325 13.50 19.82 -7.89
C SER A 325 12.38 20.83 -8.19
N VAL A 326 12.74 22.11 -8.12
CA VAL A 326 11.81 23.22 -8.41
C VAL A 326 12.08 23.69 -9.83
N ASN A 327 11.05 23.64 -10.67
CA ASN A 327 11.12 24.23 -12.02
C ASN A 327 10.55 25.64 -11.95
N ASP A 328 11.38 26.62 -12.33
CA ASP A 328 10.98 28.01 -12.52
C ASP A 328 10.02 28.19 -13.71
#